data_1d69a9705ab3c22d55379c8ab2341dae
#
_entry.id   1d69a9705ab3c22d55379c8ab2341dae
#
_cell.length_a   1.000
_cell.length_b   1.000
_cell.length_c   1.000
_cell.angle_alpha   90.00
_cell.angle_beta   90.00
_cell.angle_gamma   90.00
#
_symmetry.space_group_name_H-M   'P 1'
#
loop_
_entity.id
_entity.type
_entity.pdbx_description
1 polymer ?
#
loop_
_entity_poly.entity_id
_entity_poly.type
_entity_poly.pdbx_seq_one_letter_code
_entity_poly.pdbx_strand_id
1 'polypeptide(L)'
;MTTTSAAKPATTPRSANFSSGPCAKRPGWSLKALADAPLGRSHRAKVGKAKLKEAIDLTREVLQVPADYKIGIVPASDTGAVEMAMWSMLGARGVDMLSWESFGEGWVTDVVKQLKLSDVREFKAPYGELPNLKKVDTKTRDVVFTWNGTTSGVRVPDADWIDANREGITICDATSAAFAQRLDWAKLDVVTFSWQKVLGGEAAHGMLILSPRAVQRLESYKPAWPLPKIFRMTKGGKLIEGIFQGETINTPSMLAVEDYIDALKWAQKLGGLDGLVKRADANTRALSAFVKKTDWIDFLATKPKTRSNTSVCLKFTHPKVVALSADDQAAFAKGVVSTLEKEGAGYDLGAYRDAPPGLRIWCGATVQSRDIKALIPWIEYAFAMQLASLG
;
A
#
# COMPACT_ATOMS: atom_id res chain seq x y z
N MET A 1 -17.78 -32.01 -16.66
CA MET A 1 -16.64 -31.40 -15.96
C MET A 1 -16.29 -32.32 -14.83
N THR A 2 -15.14 -32.99 -14.91
CA THR A 2 -14.69 -33.95 -13.91
C THR A 2 -14.31 -33.20 -12.65
N THR A 3 -15.03 -33.46 -11.54
CA THR A 3 -14.61 -33.08 -10.18
C THR A 3 -13.32 -33.83 -9.86
N THR A 4 -12.18 -33.28 -10.25
CA THR A 4 -10.89 -33.76 -9.81
C THR A 4 -10.77 -33.45 -8.34
N SER A 5 -10.94 -34.43 -7.48
CA SER A 5 -10.50 -34.37 -6.09
C SER A 5 -9.00 -34.03 -6.12
N ALA A 6 -8.66 -32.78 -5.88
CA ALA A 6 -7.25 -32.40 -5.80
C ALA A 6 -6.63 -33.12 -4.60
N ALA A 7 -5.58 -33.90 -4.86
CA ALA A 7 -4.86 -34.58 -3.79
C ALA A 7 -4.24 -33.51 -2.85
N LYS A 8 -4.22 -33.79 -1.54
CA LYS A 8 -3.59 -32.91 -0.57
C LYS A 8 -2.09 -32.75 -0.92
N PRO A 9 -1.60 -31.50 -1.09
CA PRO A 9 -0.18 -31.29 -1.41
C PRO A 9 0.74 -31.78 -0.29
N ALA A 10 1.90 -32.32 -0.67
CA ALA A 10 2.87 -32.86 0.29
C ALA A 10 3.75 -31.78 0.95
N THR A 11 3.86 -30.60 0.37
CA THR A 11 4.77 -29.54 0.84
C THR A 11 4.04 -28.20 0.95
N THR A 12 4.28 -27.48 2.06
CA THR A 12 3.80 -26.12 2.27
C THR A 12 4.85 -25.09 1.85
N PRO A 13 4.46 -23.82 1.63
CA PRO A 13 5.40 -22.69 1.53
C PRO A 13 6.36 -22.68 2.73
N ARG A 14 7.61 -22.28 2.52
CA ARG A 14 8.56 -22.07 3.62
C ARG A 14 8.15 -20.90 4.52
N SER A 15 7.51 -19.89 3.92
CA SER A 15 6.82 -18.81 4.64
C SER A 15 5.38 -18.79 4.14
N ALA A 16 4.44 -18.97 5.05
CA ALA A 16 3.00 -18.89 4.78
C ALA A 16 2.42 -17.48 4.96
N ASN A 17 3.26 -16.47 5.18
CA ASN A 17 2.85 -15.09 5.45
C ASN A 17 2.58 -14.34 4.12
N PHE A 18 1.33 -14.30 3.70
CA PHE A 18 0.88 -13.60 2.49
C PHE A 18 -0.06 -12.43 2.79
N SER A 19 -0.04 -11.94 4.04
CA SER A 19 -0.81 -10.76 4.46
C SER A 19 -0.46 -9.53 3.64
N SER A 20 -1.48 -8.75 3.31
CA SER A 20 -1.34 -7.46 2.63
C SER A 20 -1.10 -6.27 3.59
N GLY A 21 -0.78 -6.56 4.85
CA GLY A 21 -0.34 -5.56 5.84
C GLY A 21 -0.82 -5.85 7.27
N PRO A 22 0.14 -6.06 8.16
CA PRO A 22 1.59 -6.14 7.96
C PRO A 22 2.00 -7.27 7.01
N CYS A 23 3.03 -7.01 6.21
CA CYS A 23 3.54 -7.99 5.27
C CYS A 23 4.70 -8.79 5.87
N ALA A 24 5.03 -9.94 5.26
CA ALA A 24 6.15 -10.76 5.68
C ALA A 24 7.45 -9.95 5.79
N LYS A 25 8.25 -10.25 6.78
CA LYS A 25 9.61 -9.71 6.93
C LYS A 25 10.49 -10.12 5.74
N ARG A 26 11.54 -9.34 5.46
CA ARG A 26 12.51 -9.70 4.44
C ARG A 26 13.09 -11.10 4.65
N PRO A 27 13.45 -11.84 3.60
CA PRO A 27 14.09 -13.13 3.75
C PRO A 27 15.34 -13.10 4.63
N GLY A 28 15.44 -14.02 5.59
CA GLY A 28 16.54 -14.10 6.54
C GLY A 28 16.49 -13.06 7.67
N TRP A 29 15.41 -12.31 7.82
CA TRP A 29 15.22 -11.45 8.99
C TRP A 29 15.14 -12.27 10.28
N SER A 30 15.69 -11.72 11.34
CA SER A 30 15.56 -12.25 12.70
C SER A 30 15.68 -11.10 13.69
N LEU A 31 15.32 -11.33 14.96
CA LEU A 31 15.45 -10.32 16.03
C LEU A 31 16.87 -9.75 16.18
N LYS A 32 17.90 -10.45 15.68
CA LYS A 32 19.28 -9.93 15.62
C LYS A 32 19.40 -8.65 14.79
N ALA A 33 18.50 -8.42 13.83
CA ALA A 33 18.47 -7.19 13.06
C ALA A 33 18.18 -5.94 13.90
N LEU A 34 17.62 -6.13 15.09
CA LEU A 34 17.25 -5.05 16.02
C LEU A 34 18.27 -4.86 17.16
N ALA A 35 19.37 -5.61 17.18
CA ALA A 35 20.33 -5.63 18.28
C ALA A 35 20.95 -4.25 18.56
N ASP A 36 21.14 -3.43 17.52
CA ASP A 36 21.75 -2.11 17.60
C ASP A 36 20.75 -0.97 17.80
N ALA A 37 19.46 -1.29 18.04
CA ALA A 37 18.44 -0.29 18.28
C ALA A 37 18.77 0.50 19.57
N PRO A 38 18.76 1.85 19.54
CA PRO A 38 19.13 2.68 20.70
C PRO A 38 18.02 2.74 21.76
N LEU A 39 17.68 1.57 22.31
CA LEU A 39 16.59 1.44 23.29
C LEU A 39 16.92 2.18 24.59
N GLY A 40 15.92 2.79 25.20
CA GLY A 40 16.08 3.57 26.43
C GLY A 40 16.86 4.88 26.23
N ARG A 41 17.27 5.21 25.01
CA ARG A 41 17.92 6.47 24.69
C ARG A 41 16.91 7.47 24.11
N SER A 42 17.10 8.73 24.41
CA SER A 42 16.28 9.78 23.82
C SER A 42 16.43 9.80 22.29
N HIS A 43 15.32 9.79 21.55
CA HIS A 43 15.32 10.00 20.09
C HIS A 43 15.88 11.38 19.70
N ARG A 44 15.91 12.36 20.65
CA ARG A 44 16.52 13.69 20.47
C ARG A 44 18.03 13.70 20.70
N ALA A 45 18.58 12.65 21.30
CA ALA A 45 20.04 12.50 21.43
C ALA A 45 20.67 12.29 20.04
N LYS A 46 21.98 12.57 19.92
CA LYS A 46 22.72 12.43 18.67
C LYS A 46 22.51 11.08 17.98
N VAL A 47 22.53 9.98 18.74
CA VAL A 47 22.31 8.61 18.24
C VAL A 47 20.91 8.42 17.69
N GLY A 48 19.87 8.91 18.38
CA GLY A 48 18.48 8.81 17.92
C GLY A 48 18.23 9.62 16.65
N LYS A 49 18.67 10.88 16.62
CA LYS A 49 18.57 11.73 15.43
C LYS A 49 19.32 11.12 14.23
N ALA A 50 20.49 10.54 14.46
CA ALA A 50 21.26 9.89 13.40
C ALA A 50 20.51 8.70 12.78
N LYS A 51 19.87 7.86 13.58
CA LYS A 51 19.05 6.74 13.08
C LYS A 51 17.83 7.22 12.29
N LEU A 52 17.13 8.23 12.79
CA LEU A 52 15.98 8.81 12.07
C LEU A 52 16.42 9.46 10.74
N LYS A 53 17.54 10.15 10.73
CA LYS A 53 18.13 10.70 9.51
C LYS A 53 18.56 9.61 8.54
N GLU A 54 19.20 8.53 9.02
CA GLU A 54 19.58 7.37 8.23
C GLU A 54 18.36 6.74 7.52
N ALA A 55 17.24 6.58 8.23
CA ALA A 55 16.00 6.07 7.64
C ALA A 55 15.48 6.98 6.51
N ILE A 56 15.55 8.30 6.69
CA ILE A 56 15.17 9.29 5.66
C ILE A 56 16.09 9.19 4.44
N ASP A 57 17.41 9.17 4.66
CA ASP A 57 18.39 9.17 3.59
C ASP A 57 18.35 7.88 2.75
N LEU A 58 18.24 6.74 3.42
CA LEU A 58 18.06 5.44 2.75
C LEU A 58 16.73 5.36 1.98
N THR A 59 15.66 5.95 2.52
CA THR A 59 14.38 6.05 1.80
C THR A 59 14.55 6.83 0.50
N ARG A 60 15.22 7.99 0.55
CA ARG A 60 15.53 8.80 -0.63
C ARG A 60 16.28 8.00 -1.68
N GLU A 61 17.35 7.32 -1.25
CA GLU A 61 18.20 6.55 -2.14
C GLU A 61 17.45 5.41 -2.80
N VAL A 62 16.78 4.57 -2.01
CA VAL A 62 16.11 3.37 -2.52
C VAL A 62 14.91 3.71 -3.41
N LEU A 63 14.11 4.73 -3.05
CA LEU A 63 12.98 5.18 -3.86
C LEU A 63 13.38 6.16 -4.99
N GLN A 64 14.65 6.57 -5.05
CA GLN A 64 15.15 7.54 -6.04
C GLN A 64 14.37 8.87 -5.97
N VAL A 65 14.07 9.35 -4.76
CA VAL A 65 13.36 10.62 -4.54
C VAL A 65 14.27 11.79 -4.89
N PRO A 66 13.82 12.78 -5.69
CA PRO A 66 14.64 13.94 -6.06
C PRO A 66 15.18 14.69 -4.83
N ALA A 67 16.35 15.30 -5.00
CA ALA A 67 17.09 15.94 -3.90
C ALA A 67 16.35 17.12 -3.27
N ASP A 68 15.55 17.83 -4.05
CA ASP A 68 14.75 18.98 -3.65
C ASP A 68 13.43 18.63 -2.93
N TYR A 69 13.05 17.35 -2.91
CA TYR A 69 11.90 16.88 -2.13
C TYR A 69 12.25 16.74 -0.65
N LYS A 70 11.28 16.97 0.21
CA LYS A 70 11.38 16.77 1.67
C LYS A 70 10.82 15.41 2.04
N ILE A 71 11.50 14.66 2.90
CA ILE A 71 11.05 13.36 3.41
C ILE A 71 10.97 13.43 4.93
N GLY A 72 9.78 13.21 5.49
CA GLY A 72 9.54 13.24 6.93
C GLY A 72 9.00 11.92 7.47
N ILE A 73 9.40 11.57 8.70
CA ILE A 73 8.79 10.50 9.48
C ILE A 73 7.71 11.12 10.35
N VAL A 74 6.46 10.68 10.17
CA VAL A 74 5.28 11.26 10.81
C VAL A 74 4.49 10.22 11.60
N PRO A 75 3.64 10.62 12.57
CA PRO A 75 2.91 9.67 13.42
C PRO A 75 1.80 8.92 12.68
N ALA A 76 1.34 7.83 13.28
CA ALA A 76 0.11 7.10 12.98
C ALA A 76 0.04 6.45 11.59
N SER A 77 1.15 5.83 11.17
CA SER A 77 1.26 5.10 9.88
C SER A 77 0.87 5.98 8.67
N ASP A 78 0.46 5.37 7.58
CA ASP A 78 0.01 6.12 6.41
C ASP A 78 -1.28 6.91 6.68
N THR A 79 -2.17 6.41 7.52
CA THR A 79 -3.38 7.15 7.91
C THR A 79 -3.03 8.54 8.40
N GLY A 80 -2.10 8.66 9.36
CA GLY A 80 -1.67 9.96 9.85
C GLY A 80 -0.95 10.81 8.80
N ALA A 81 -0.20 10.19 7.89
CA ALA A 81 0.50 10.92 6.82
C ALA A 81 -0.48 11.52 5.78
N VAL A 82 -1.47 10.74 5.35
CA VAL A 82 -2.52 11.22 4.41
C VAL A 82 -3.38 12.29 5.07
N GLU A 83 -3.89 12.05 6.28
CA GLU A 83 -4.70 13.04 7.01
C GLU A 83 -3.89 14.33 7.26
N MET A 84 -2.63 14.23 7.69
CA MET A 84 -1.76 15.39 7.86
C MET A 84 -1.65 16.22 6.57
N ALA A 85 -1.49 15.56 5.42
CA ALA A 85 -1.44 16.23 4.13
C ALA A 85 -2.77 16.89 3.78
N MET A 86 -3.88 16.16 3.89
CA MET A 86 -5.21 16.67 3.54
C MET A 86 -5.62 17.85 4.44
N TRP A 87 -5.51 17.71 5.77
CA TRP A 87 -5.85 18.76 6.72
C TRP A 87 -5.00 20.02 6.58
N SER A 88 -3.73 19.86 6.18
CA SER A 88 -2.81 21.00 6.09
C SER A 88 -2.83 21.71 4.74
N MET A 89 -3.26 21.06 3.66
CA MET A 89 -3.05 21.59 2.31
C MET A 89 -4.33 21.73 1.48
N LEU A 90 -5.41 21.01 1.78
CA LEU A 90 -6.67 21.11 1.04
C LEU A 90 -7.49 22.34 1.47
N GLY A 91 -8.38 22.81 0.56
CA GLY A 91 -9.25 23.95 0.78
C GLY A 91 -8.77 25.24 0.13
N ALA A 92 -7.55 25.29 -0.40
CA ALA A 92 -7.07 26.41 -1.21
C ALA A 92 -7.68 26.41 -2.62
N ARG A 93 -8.09 25.24 -3.10
CA ARG A 93 -8.71 25.01 -4.41
C ARG A 93 -9.80 23.96 -4.30
N GLY A 94 -10.61 23.80 -5.33
CA GLY A 94 -11.50 22.66 -5.45
C GLY A 94 -10.69 21.35 -5.52
N VAL A 95 -11.30 20.25 -5.07
CA VAL A 95 -10.62 18.96 -4.92
C VAL A 95 -11.31 17.90 -5.78
N ASP A 96 -10.54 17.15 -6.52
CA ASP A 96 -10.95 15.91 -7.18
C ASP A 96 -10.49 14.71 -6.35
N MET A 97 -11.46 13.95 -5.82
CA MET A 97 -11.24 12.77 -5.01
C MET A 97 -11.47 11.51 -5.83
N LEU A 98 -10.48 10.60 -5.88
CA LEU A 98 -10.58 9.36 -6.62
C LEU A 98 -10.65 8.16 -5.67
N SER A 99 -11.63 7.27 -5.88
CA SER A 99 -11.75 6.03 -5.10
C SER A 99 -12.21 4.84 -5.94
N TRP A 100 -11.65 3.67 -5.65
CA TRP A 100 -12.03 2.39 -6.26
C TRP A 100 -11.78 1.21 -5.30
N GLU A 101 -11.68 1.52 -4.01
CA GLU A 101 -11.52 0.55 -2.93
C GLU A 101 -11.64 1.24 -1.56
N SER A 102 -11.65 0.45 -0.48
CA SER A 102 -11.96 0.91 0.88
C SER A 102 -11.11 2.06 1.39
N PHE A 103 -9.80 2.08 1.15
CA PHE A 103 -8.93 3.14 1.68
C PHE A 103 -9.19 4.46 0.94
N GLY A 104 -9.24 4.43 -0.39
CA GLY A 104 -9.61 5.61 -1.18
C GLY A 104 -10.96 6.18 -0.79
N GLU A 105 -11.96 5.33 -0.50
CA GLU A 105 -13.28 5.78 -0.01
C GLU A 105 -13.19 6.39 1.40
N GLY A 106 -12.27 5.91 2.23
CA GLY A 106 -11.97 6.54 3.52
C GLY A 106 -11.49 7.98 3.35
N TRP A 107 -10.56 8.22 2.42
CA TRP A 107 -10.07 9.58 2.13
C TRP A 107 -11.15 10.49 1.56
N VAL A 108 -12.06 9.97 0.73
CA VAL A 108 -13.26 10.72 0.28
C VAL A 108 -14.12 11.11 1.48
N THR A 109 -14.37 10.16 2.38
CA THR A 109 -15.17 10.40 3.59
C THR A 109 -14.56 11.51 4.45
N ASP A 110 -13.24 11.53 4.61
CA ASP A 110 -12.55 12.55 5.38
C ASP A 110 -12.72 13.94 4.77
N VAL A 111 -12.54 14.07 3.46
CA VAL A 111 -12.67 15.37 2.78
C VAL A 111 -14.12 15.87 2.79
N VAL A 112 -15.08 14.99 2.52
CA VAL A 112 -16.49 15.37 2.39
C VAL A 112 -17.18 15.52 3.75
N LYS A 113 -16.95 14.59 4.69
CA LYS A 113 -17.70 14.54 5.95
C LYS A 113 -16.97 15.18 7.14
N GLN A 114 -15.63 15.12 7.18
CA GLN A 114 -14.85 15.65 8.29
C GLN A 114 -14.34 17.07 7.99
N LEU A 115 -13.62 17.27 6.89
CA LEU A 115 -13.19 18.60 6.45
C LEU A 115 -14.35 19.45 5.91
N LYS A 116 -15.43 18.80 5.42
CA LYS A 116 -16.64 19.44 4.88
C LYS A 116 -16.34 20.47 3.79
N LEU A 117 -15.41 20.12 2.89
CA LEU A 117 -15.12 20.99 1.76
C LEU A 117 -16.32 21.02 0.81
N SER A 118 -16.69 22.21 0.35
CA SER A 118 -17.87 22.44 -0.51
C SER A 118 -17.61 22.18 -1.99
N ASP A 119 -16.38 22.42 -2.45
CA ASP A 119 -16.00 22.23 -3.85
C ASP A 119 -15.21 20.93 -4.03
N VAL A 120 -15.93 19.81 -3.97
CA VAL A 120 -15.39 18.45 -4.14
C VAL A 120 -16.08 17.75 -5.30
N ARG A 121 -15.28 17.13 -6.18
CA ARG A 121 -15.79 16.20 -7.20
C ARG A 121 -15.28 14.81 -6.89
N GLU A 122 -16.18 13.83 -6.95
CA GLU A 122 -15.87 12.44 -6.64
C GLU A 122 -15.82 11.61 -7.94
N PHE A 123 -14.72 10.90 -8.14
CA PHE A 123 -14.50 9.98 -9.25
C PHE A 123 -14.40 8.56 -8.68
N LYS A 124 -15.52 7.84 -8.70
CA LYS A 124 -15.62 6.49 -8.16
C LYS A 124 -15.65 5.44 -9.25
N ALA A 125 -15.11 4.27 -8.95
CA ALA A 125 -15.28 3.06 -9.74
C ALA A 125 -15.58 1.87 -8.82
N PRO A 126 -16.30 0.85 -9.33
CA PRO A 126 -16.49 -0.38 -8.57
C PRO A 126 -15.17 -1.14 -8.37
N TYR A 127 -15.17 -2.07 -7.42
CA TYR A 127 -14.04 -2.95 -7.22
C TYR A 127 -13.63 -3.67 -8.52
N GLY A 128 -12.34 -3.67 -8.81
CA GLY A 128 -11.77 -4.26 -10.03
C GLY A 128 -11.58 -3.25 -11.18
N GLU A 129 -12.05 -2.03 -11.05
CA GLU A 129 -11.96 -1.00 -12.09
C GLU A 129 -11.30 0.29 -11.59
N LEU A 130 -10.79 1.10 -12.51
CA LEU A 130 -10.38 2.48 -12.24
C LEU A 130 -11.42 3.46 -12.74
N PRO A 131 -11.62 4.60 -12.05
CA PRO A 131 -12.42 5.70 -12.61
C PRO A 131 -11.76 6.24 -13.90
N ASN A 132 -12.53 7.01 -14.66
CA ASN A 132 -12.01 7.62 -15.87
C ASN A 132 -11.06 8.77 -15.55
N LEU A 133 -9.76 8.50 -15.50
CA LEU A 133 -8.71 9.46 -15.16
C LEU A 133 -8.66 10.67 -16.12
N LYS A 134 -9.14 10.55 -17.36
CA LYS A 134 -9.17 11.65 -18.34
C LYS A 134 -10.20 12.74 -17.98
N LYS A 135 -11.12 12.47 -17.05
CA LYS A 135 -12.12 13.44 -16.60
C LYS A 135 -11.67 14.26 -15.37
N VAL A 136 -10.55 13.88 -14.77
CA VAL A 136 -9.97 14.54 -13.60
C VAL A 136 -9.29 15.83 -14.05
N ASP A 137 -9.60 16.94 -13.38
CA ASP A 137 -8.94 18.21 -13.64
C ASP A 137 -7.64 18.32 -12.83
N THR A 138 -6.59 17.76 -13.38
CA THR A 138 -5.26 17.83 -12.77
C THR A 138 -4.57 19.17 -12.98
N LYS A 139 -5.16 20.08 -13.79
CA LYS A 139 -4.56 21.39 -14.08
C LYS A 139 -4.89 22.41 -13.02
N THR A 140 -6.17 22.59 -12.68
CA THR A 140 -6.62 23.68 -11.83
C THR A 140 -7.02 23.27 -10.41
N ARG A 141 -7.32 22.00 -10.19
CA ARG A 141 -7.80 21.45 -8.91
C ARG A 141 -6.73 20.66 -8.18
N ASP A 142 -6.88 20.52 -6.88
CA ASP A 142 -6.11 19.56 -6.09
C ASP A 142 -6.67 18.15 -6.35
N VAL A 143 -5.82 17.15 -6.35
CA VAL A 143 -6.22 15.75 -6.63
C VAL A 143 -5.75 14.83 -5.53
N VAL A 144 -6.66 14.02 -4.97
CA VAL A 144 -6.33 13.01 -3.95
C VAL A 144 -6.68 11.63 -4.47
N PHE A 145 -5.72 10.71 -4.43
CA PHE A 145 -5.91 9.35 -4.93
C PHE A 145 -4.95 8.36 -4.30
N THR A 146 -5.30 7.07 -4.37
CA THR A 146 -4.44 5.95 -4.00
C THR A 146 -3.73 5.43 -5.24
N TRP A 147 -2.39 5.30 -5.23
CA TRP A 147 -1.66 4.76 -6.39
C TRP A 147 -1.99 3.30 -6.66
N ASN A 148 -2.14 2.52 -5.60
CA ASN A 148 -2.41 1.09 -5.67
C ASN A 148 -3.46 0.68 -4.65
N GLY A 149 -4.64 0.31 -5.10
CA GLY A 149 -5.74 -0.14 -4.24
C GLY A 149 -5.46 -1.52 -3.63
N THR A 150 -5.10 -1.52 -2.35
CA THR A 150 -4.74 -2.75 -1.61
C THR A 150 -5.89 -3.74 -1.53
N THR A 151 -7.13 -3.27 -1.48
CA THR A 151 -8.31 -4.11 -1.28
C THR A 151 -8.99 -4.50 -2.60
N SER A 152 -8.65 -3.84 -3.70
CA SER A 152 -9.22 -4.10 -5.04
C SER A 152 -8.24 -4.80 -5.99
N GLY A 153 -6.93 -4.74 -5.70
CA GLY A 153 -5.91 -5.23 -6.62
C GLY A 153 -5.76 -4.37 -7.90
N VAL A 154 -6.25 -3.12 -7.85
CA VAL A 154 -6.23 -2.19 -8.99
C VAL A 154 -5.28 -1.04 -8.70
N ARG A 155 -4.36 -0.80 -9.62
CA ARG A 155 -3.41 0.31 -9.56
C ARG A 155 -3.61 1.32 -10.69
N VAL A 156 -3.15 2.54 -10.46
CA VAL A 156 -2.90 3.51 -11.53
C VAL A 156 -1.77 2.99 -12.43
N PRO A 157 -1.95 2.92 -13.75
CA PRO A 157 -0.92 2.34 -14.64
C PRO A 157 0.33 3.22 -14.75
N ASP A 158 0.15 4.54 -14.80
CA ASP A 158 1.16 5.58 -14.98
C ASP A 158 0.64 6.93 -14.47
N ALA A 159 1.45 7.98 -14.55
CA ALA A 159 1.09 9.34 -14.19
C ALA A 159 0.87 10.26 -15.41
N ASP A 160 0.72 9.72 -16.63
CA ASP A 160 0.58 10.51 -17.86
C ASP A 160 -0.69 11.38 -17.86
N TRP A 161 -1.71 10.98 -17.09
CA TRP A 161 -2.96 11.70 -16.92
C TRP A 161 -2.84 12.96 -16.05
N ILE A 162 -1.72 13.15 -15.34
CA ILE A 162 -1.48 14.31 -14.48
C ILE A 162 -0.78 15.40 -15.30
N ASP A 163 -1.34 16.61 -15.34
CA ASP A 163 -0.76 17.74 -16.04
C ASP A 163 0.58 18.15 -15.43
N ALA A 164 1.60 18.36 -16.24
CA ALA A 164 2.91 18.82 -15.80
C ALA A 164 2.87 20.29 -15.31
N ASN A 165 2.03 21.12 -15.92
CA ASN A 165 1.91 22.56 -15.64
C ASN A 165 0.69 22.84 -14.75
N ARG A 166 0.44 21.97 -13.78
CA ARG A 166 -0.70 22.10 -12.86
C ARG A 166 -0.52 23.26 -11.87
N GLU A 167 -1.64 23.85 -11.50
CA GLU A 167 -1.72 24.87 -10.45
C GLU A 167 -2.07 24.26 -9.08
N GLY A 168 -2.86 23.16 -9.10
CA GLY A 168 -3.17 22.36 -7.93
C GLY A 168 -2.03 21.46 -7.50
N ILE A 169 -2.22 20.71 -6.42
CA ILE A 169 -1.30 19.69 -5.93
C ILE A 169 -1.93 18.29 -6.04
N THR A 170 -1.07 17.29 -6.17
CA THR A 170 -1.47 15.87 -6.06
C THR A 170 -1.11 15.33 -4.69
N ILE A 171 -2.05 14.67 -4.02
CA ILE A 171 -1.83 13.90 -2.78
C ILE A 171 -2.05 12.43 -3.12
N CYS A 172 -1.00 11.65 -3.04
CA CYS A 172 -0.96 10.25 -3.47
C CYS A 172 -0.63 9.33 -2.29
N ASP A 173 -1.61 8.53 -1.87
CA ASP A 173 -1.37 7.37 -1.01
C ASP A 173 -0.70 6.28 -1.85
N ALA A 174 0.58 6.05 -1.62
CA ALA A 174 1.39 5.03 -2.28
C ALA A 174 1.74 3.84 -1.37
N THR A 175 1.00 3.64 -0.29
CA THR A 175 1.31 2.69 0.78
C THR A 175 1.62 1.29 0.29
N SER A 176 0.85 0.76 -0.65
CA SER A 176 1.09 -0.57 -1.21
C SER A 176 1.81 -0.56 -2.57
N ALA A 177 2.24 0.62 -3.03
CA ALA A 177 2.99 0.83 -4.28
C ALA A 177 4.48 1.13 -4.03
N ALA A 178 4.78 1.96 -3.03
CA ALA A 178 6.15 2.35 -2.70
C ALA A 178 7.05 1.10 -2.55
N PHE A 179 8.23 1.16 -3.15
CA PHE A 179 9.21 0.06 -3.23
C PHE A 179 8.84 -1.13 -4.15
N ALA A 180 7.66 -1.14 -4.78
CA ALA A 180 7.26 -2.21 -5.72
C ALA A 180 6.84 -1.68 -7.09
N GLN A 181 6.58 -0.38 -7.17
CA GLN A 181 6.19 0.30 -8.39
C GLN A 181 7.01 1.58 -8.56
N ARG A 182 7.26 1.98 -9.79
CA ARG A 182 7.95 3.26 -10.06
C ARG A 182 6.94 4.38 -9.94
N LEU A 183 7.30 5.40 -9.18
CA LEU A 183 6.52 6.61 -9.02
C LEU A 183 7.15 7.73 -9.88
N ASP A 184 6.33 8.44 -10.64
CA ASP A 184 6.78 9.61 -11.40
C ASP A 184 6.80 10.83 -10.47
N TRP A 185 7.95 11.10 -9.88
CA TRP A 185 8.12 12.18 -8.92
C TRP A 185 7.74 13.55 -9.49
N ALA A 186 7.98 13.82 -10.77
CA ALA A 186 7.63 15.10 -11.39
C ALA A 186 6.12 15.38 -11.40
N LYS A 187 5.31 14.33 -11.27
CA LYS A 187 3.84 14.40 -11.27
C LYS A 187 3.21 14.33 -9.87
N LEU A 188 4.01 14.02 -8.84
CA LEU A 188 3.51 13.76 -7.49
C LEU A 188 4.04 14.81 -6.50
N ASP A 189 3.11 15.60 -5.91
CA ASP A 189 3.49 16.68 -4.99
C ASP A 189 3.58 16.19 -3.55
N VAL A 190 2.65 15.34 -3.14
CA VAL A 190 2.66 14.66 -1.85
C VAL A 190 2.56 13.18 -2.09
N VAL A 191 3.49 12.40 -1.54
CA VAL A 191 3.45 10.94 -1.55
C VAL A 191 3.53 10.44 -0.11
N THR A 192 2.63 9.54 0.24
CA THR A 192 2.59 8.95 1.57
C THR A 192 2.69 7.43 1.49
N PHE A 193 3.26 6.84 2.52
CA PHE A 193 3.26 5.39 2.73
C PHE A 193 3.66 5.07 4.17
N SER A 194 3.52 3.80 4.55
CA SER A 194 3.99 3.28 5.83
C SER A 194 4.81 2.00 5.68
N TRP A 195 5.56 1.65 6.73
CA TRP A 195 6.66 0.69 6.64
C TRP A 195 6.26 -0.78 6.54
N GLN A 196 5.02 -1.13 6.92
CA GLN A 196 4.54 -2.51 7.03
C GLN A 196 4.19 -3.20 5.71
N LYS A 197 4.34 -2.52 4.56
CA LYS A 197 3.98 -3.07 3.24
C LYS A 197 5.16 -3.74 2.54
N VAL A 198 5.67 -3.17 1.45
CA VAL A 198 6.62 -3.83 0.55
C VAL A 198 7.93 -4.24 1.22
N LEU A 199 8.40 -3.48 2.19
CA LEU A 199 9.63 -3.77 2.93
C LEU A 199 9.40 -4.67 4.17
N GLY A 200 8.14 -4.92 4.55
CA GLY A 200 7.79 -5.80 5.66
C GLY A 200 8.26 -5.29 7.03
N GLY A 201 8.39 -3.98 7.20
CA GLY A 201 8.67 -3.36 8.49
C GLY A 201 7.44 -3.38 9.42
N GLU A 202 7.60 -2.94 10.66
CA GLU A 202 6.46 -2.68 11.55
C GLU A 202 5.84 -1.31 11.21
N ALA A 203 4.51 -1.17 11.39
CA ALA A 203 3.79 0.05 11.01
C ALA A 203 4.25 1.30 11.77
N ALA A 204 3.68 1.60 12.89
CA ALA A 204 3.95 2.71 13.81
C ALA A 204 4.01 4.11 13.17
N HIS A 205 4.78 4.29 12.10
CA HIS A 205 5.06 5.59 11.47
C HIS A 205 4.63 5.64 10.02
N GLY A 206 4.19 6.83 9.59
CA GLY A 206 4.02 7.20 8.20
C GLY A 206 5.27 7.88 7.63
N MET A 207 5.43 7.81 6.33
CA MET A 207 6.36 8.60 5.57
C MET A 207 5.59 9.65 4.78
N LEU A 208 6.04 10.88 4.86
CA LEU A 208 5.48 12.01 4.14
C LEU A 208 6.57 12.60 3.24
N ILE A 209 6.36 12.55 1.93
CA ILE A 209 7.27 13.08 0.93
C ILE A 209 6.61 14.26 0.25
N LEU A 210 7.27 15.43 0.26
CA LEU A 210 6.75 16.68 -0.25
C LEU A 210 7.62 17.22 -1.39
N SER A 211 7.02 17.52 -2.53
CA SER A 211 7.66 18.28 -3.60
C SER A 211 7.89 19.74 -3.19
N PRO A 212 8.71 20.50 -3.91
CA PRO A 212 8.82 21.94 -3.73
C PRO A 212 7.46 22.68 -3.83
N ARG A 213 6.54 22.19 -4.69
CA ARG A 213 5.18 22.74 -4.83
C ARG A 213 4.33 22.50 -3.57
N ALA A 214 4.43 21.30 -2.99
CA ALA A 214 3.74 21.00 -1.72
C ALA A 214 4.29 21.86 -0.56
N VAL A 215 5.60 22.06 -0.52
CA VAL A 215 6.22 22.99 0.46
C VAL A 215 5.71 24.41 0.26
N GLN A 216 5.68 24.90 -0.98
CA GLN A 216 5.13 26.22 -1.30
C GLN A 216 3.67 26.35 -0.88
N ARG A 217 2.85 25.31 -1.09
CA ARG A 217 1.46 25.27 -0.64
C ARG A 217 1.36 25.41 0.89
N LEU A 218 2.18 24.67 1.65
CA LEU A 218 2.21 24.75 3.11
C LEU A 218 2.61 26.14 3.63
N GLU A 219 3.51 26.83 2.94
CA GLU A 219 3.98 28.15 3.35
C GLU A 219 3.07 29.30 2.92
N SER A 220 2.30 29.10 1.84
CA SER A 220 1.42 30.16 1.27
C SER A 220 -0.05 30.02 1.67
N TYR A 221 -0.47 28.87 2.21
CA TYR A 221 -1.87 28.60 2.55
C TYR A 221 -2.03 28.28 4.04
N LYS A 222 -3.07 28.86 4.65
CA LYS A 222 -3.49 28.55 6.02
C LYS A 222 -4.90 27.96 5.99
N PRO A 223 -5.11 26.72 6.45
CA PRO A 223 -6.44 26.14 6.55
C PRO A 223 -7.40 26.99 7.40
N ALA A 224 -8.67 26.98 7.05
CA ALA A 224 -9.72 27.70 7.78
C ALA A 224 -10.06 27.05 9.14
N TRP A 225 -9.62 25.81 9.36
CA TRP A 225 -9.83 25.05 10.59
C TRP A 225 -8.56 24.96 11.42
N PRO A 226 -8.69 24.71 12.74
CA PRO A 226 -7.53 24.51 13.61
C PRO A 226 -6.84 23.16 13.29
N LEU A 227 -5.50 23.17 13.24
CA LEU A 227 -4.71 21.97 13.08
C LEU A 227 -4.31 21.40 14.45
N PRO A 228 -4.55 20.10 14.69
CA PRO A 228 -3.93 19.39 15.81
C PRO A 228 -2.41 19.52 15.78
N LYS A 229 -1.76 19.45 16.95
CA LYS A 229 -0.29 19.59 17.04
C LYS A 229 0.43 18.64 16.08
N ILE A 230 -0.05 17.40 15.97
CA ILE A 230 0.57 16.36 15.14
C ILE A 230 0.46 16.62 13.63
N PHE A 231 -0.38 17.57 13.19
CA PHE A 231 -0.52 17.95 11.80
C PHE A 231 0.21 19.25 11.44
N ARG A 232 0.84 19.90 12.42
CA ARG A 232 1.50 21.20 12.21
C ARG A 232 2.89 21.03 11.61
N MET A 233 3.02 21.28 10.32
CA MET A 233 4.29 21.24 9.59
C MET A 233 4.92 22.61 9.40
N THR A 234 4.22 23.69 9.77
CA THR A 234 4.70 25.07 9.63
C THR A 234 4.69 25.81 10.96
N LYS A 235 5.61 26.77 11.10
CA LYS A 235 5.65 27.73 12.21
C LYS A 235 5.96 29.11 11.64
N GLY A 236 5.11 30.09 11.95
CA GLY A 236 5.26 31.44 11.39
C GLY A 236 5.19 31.50 9.86
N GLY A 237 4.41 30.61 9.22
CA GLY A 237 4.31 30.53 7.75
C GLY A 237 5.50 29.88 7.06
N LYS A 238 6.43 29.29 7.79
CA LYS A 238 7.61 28.59 7.25
C LYS A 238 7.62 27.13 7.65
N LEU A 239 8.09 26.28 6.76
CA LEU A 239 8.24 24.84 7.00
C LEU A 239 9.11 24.59 8.24
N ILE A 240 8.73 23.65 9.08
CA ILE A 240 9.53 23.17 10.20
C ILE A 240 10.54 22.16 9.63
N GLU A 241 11.67 22.64 9.14
CA GLU A 241 12.70 21.84 8.47
C GLU A 241 13.18 20.64 9.28
N GLY A 242 13.22 20.75 10.61
CA GLY A 242 13.65 19.67 11.51
C GLY A 242 12.85 18.38 11.30
N ILE A 243 11.56 18.44 10.97
CA ILE A 243 10.72 17.26 10.69
C ILE A 243 11.32 16.41 9.58
N PHE A 244 11.91 17.05 8.59
CA PHE A 244 12.50 16.43 7.40
C PHE A 244 14.00 16.12 7.55
N GLN A 245 14.51 16.24 8.78
CA GLN A 245 15.90 15.97 9.15
C GLN A 245 16.01 14.96 10.31
N GLY A 246 14.90 14.31 10.67
CA GLY A 246 14.83 13.33 11.75
C GLY A 246 14.43 13.91 13.11
N GLU A 247 13.92 15.15 13.17
CA GLU A 247 13.26 15.68 14.36
C GLU A 247 11.76 15.41 14.25
N THR A 248 11.31 14.33 14.84
CA THR A 248 9.91 13.90 14.77
C THR A 248 8.98 14.79 15.58
N ILE A 249 7.73 14.93 15.13
CA ILE A 249 6.69 15.71 15.82
C ILE A 249 6.35 15.10 17.18
N ASN A 250 6.33 13.76 17.26
CA ASN A 250 6.09 12.96 18.45
C ASN A 250 7.28 12.06 18.77
N THR A 251 7.22 11.33 19.87
CA THR A 251 8.22 10.31 20.22
C THR A 251 8.04 9.09 19.32
N PRO A 252 9.05 8.72 18.52
CA PRO A 252 8.97 7.58 17.62
C PRO A 252 9.33 6.27 18.32
N SER A 253 8.95 5.13 17.72
CA SER A 253 9.45 3.81 18.09
C SER A 253 10.81 3.56 17.46
N MET A 254 11.87 3.56 18.26
CA MET A 254 13.23 3.29 17.75
C MET A 254 13.43 1.84 17.32
N LEU A 255 12.62 0.89 17.84
CA LEU A 255 12.59 -0.49 17.31
C LEU A 255 12.05 -0.53 15.86
N ALA A 256 10.93 0.16 15.60
CA ALA A 256 10.36 0.22 14.26
C ALA A 256 11.28 0.97 13.28
N VAL A 257 12.01 2.00 13.76
CA VAL A 257 13.02 2.71 12.95
C VAL A 257 14.17 1.78 12.58
N GLU A 258 14.71 0.99 13.51
CA GLU A 258 15.80 0.05 13.24
C GLU A 258 15.36 -1.07 12.28
N ASP A 259 14.17 -1.62 12.47
CA ASP A 259 13.57 -2.62 11.59
C ASP A 259 13.42 -2.09 10.14
N TYR A 260 12.98 -0.84 10.02
CA TYR A 260 12.86 -0.20 8.71
C TYR A 260 14.22 0.07 8.05
N ILE A 261 15.23 0.51 8.82
CA ILE A 261 16.62 0.68 8.34
C ILE A 261 17.19 -0.65 7.86
N ASP A 262 16.98 -1.74 8.60
CA ASP A 262 17.43 -3.07 8.19
C ASP A 262 16.79 -3.49 6.86
N ALA A 263 15.49 -3.26 6.69
CA ALA A 263 14.79 -3.54 5.44
C ALA A 263 15.28 -2.68 4.27
N LEU A 264 15.58 -1.40 4.50
CA LEU A 264 16.17 -0.51 3.48
C LEU A 264 17.58 -0.96 3.06
N LYS A 265 18.42 -1.36 4.02
CA LYS A 265 19.76 -1.92 3.73
C LYS A 265 19.68 -3.23 2.95
N TRP A 266 18.69 -4.06 3.23
CA TRP A 266 18.41 -5.23 2.43
C TRP A 266 17.99 -4.85 1.00
N ALA A 267 17.14 -3.83 0.85
CA ALA A 267 16.72 -3.33 -0.46
C ALA A 267 17.92 -2.82 -1.29
N GLN A 268 18.85 -2.07 -0.68
CA GLN A 268 20.09 -1.65 -1.35
C GLN A 268 20.89 -2.84 -1.87
N LYS A 269 21.08 -3.89 -1.05
CA LYS A 269 21.79 -5.12 -1.44
C LYS A 269 21.11 -5.87 -2.60
N LEU A 270 19.82 -5.68 -2.82
CA LEU A 270 19.08 -6.21 -3.95
C LEU A 270 19.21 -5.39 -5.24
N GLY A 271 19.89 -4.26 -5.21
CA GLY A 271 19.95 -3.30 -6.32
C GLY A 271 18.87 -2.21 -6.24
N GLY A 272 18.43 -1.86 -5.02
CA GLY A 272 17.48 -0.77 -4.78
C GLY A 272 16.08 -1.07 -5.31
N LEU A 273 15.41 -0.02 -5.81
CA LEU A 273 14.05 -0.10 -6.33
C LEU A 273 13.89 -1.15 -7.43
N ASP A 274 14.85 -1.22 -8.35
CA ASP A 274 14.81 -2.15 -9.49
C ASP A 274 14.79 -3.62 -9.04
N GLY A 275 15.61 -3.95 -8.05
CA GLY A 275 15.64 -5.28 -7.45
C GLY A 275 14.33 -5.64 -6.75
N LEU A 276 13.73 -4.69 -6.04
CA LEU A 276 12.44 -4.87 -5.37
C LEU A 276 11.29 -5.05 -6.36
N VAL A 277 11.21 -4.20 -7.38
CA VAL A 277 10.21 -4.30 -8.47
C VAL A 277 10.32 -5.65 -9.17
N LYS A 278 11.54 -6.06 -9.54
CA LYS A 278 11.78 -7.37 -10.19
C LYS A 278 11.25 -8.53 -9.37
N ARG A 279 11.39 -8.49 -8.04
CA ARG A 279 10.88 -9.54 -7.13
C ARG A 279 9.35 -9.54 -7.10
N ALA A 280 8.70 -8.39 -6.90
CA ALA A 280 7.25 -8.27 -6.90
C ALA A 280 6.65 -8.75 -8.23
N ASP A 281 7.24 -8.34 -9.35
CA ASP A 281 6.80 -8.76 -10.68
C ASP A 281 7.00 -10.28 -10.91
N ALA A 282 8.07 -10.87 -10.40
CA ALA A 282 8.28 -12.30 -10.49
C ALA A 282 7.23 -13.10 -9.72
N ASN A 283 6.84 -12.62 -8.53
CA ASN A 283 5.79 -13.20 -7.71
C ASN A 283 4.43 -13.13 -8.43
N THR A 284 4.09 -11.95 -8.94
CA THR A 284 2.84 -11.72 -9.68
C THR A 284 2.78 -12.52 -10.97
N ARG A 285 3.90 -12.67 -11.69
CA ARG A 285 3.96 -13.53 -12.88
C ARG A 285 3.68 -15.00 -12.54
N ALA A 286 4.22 -15.53 -11.42
CA ALA A 286 3.95 -16.88 -10.99
C ALA A 286 2.45 -17.12 -10.71
N LEU A 287 1.82 -16.19 -10.00
CA LEU A 287 0.38 -16.23 -9.70
C LEU A 287 -0.47 -16.04 -10.97
N SER A 288 -0.06 -15.14 -11.86
CA SER A 288 -0.75 -14.90 -13.14
C SER A 288 -0.71 -16.12 -14.07
N ALA A 289 0.38 -16.87 -14.04
CA ALA A 289 0.49 -18.10 -14.82
C ALA A 289 -0.49 -19.18 -14.33
N PHE A 290 -0.75 -19.23 -13.04
CA PHE A 290 -1.77 -20.09 -12.44
C PHE A 290 -3.18 -19.65 -12.87
N VAL A 291 -3.54 -18.40 -12.61
CA VAL A 291 -4.86 -17.84 -12.95
C VAL A 291 -5.19 -18.05 -14.43
N LYS A 292 -4.21 -17.82 -15.33
CA LYS A 292 -4.39 -17.99 -16.78
C LYS A 292 -4.72 -19.44 -17.22
N LYS A 293 -4.32 -20.43 -16.41
CA LYS A 293 -4.53 -21.86 -16.71
C LYS A 293 -5.77 -22.45 -16.02
N THR A 294 -6.46 -21.64 -15.22
CA THR A 294 -7.50 -22.08 -14.30
C THR A 294 -8.82 -21.38 -14.67
N ASP A 295 -9.89 -22.14 -14.83
CA ASP A 295 -11.20 -21.65 -15.29
C ASP A 295 -12.15 -21.22 -14.17
N TRP A 296 -11.81 -21.52 -12.92
CA TRP A 296 -12.66 -21.27 -11.75
C TRP A 296 -12.20 -20.08 -10.88
N ILE A 297 -11.10 -19.41 -11.24
CA ILE A 297 -10.57 -18.23 -10.54
C ILE A 297 -10.05 -17.21 -11.56
N ASP A 298 -10.28 -15.92 -11.30
CA ASP A 298 -9.77 -14.84 -12.14
C ASP A 298 -9.36 -13.65 -11.27
N PHE A 299 -8.65 -12.70 -11.87
CA PHE A 299 -8.34 -11.43 -11.22
C PHE A 299 -9.60 -10.63 -10.96
N LEU A 300 -9.66 -9.99 -9.79
CA LEU A 300 -10.69 -8.98 -9.53
C LEU A 300 -10.50 -7.77 -10.46
N ALA A 301 -9.24 -7.34 -10.65
CA ALA A 301 -8.88 -6.27 -11.59
C ALA A 301 -9.14 -6.67 -13.05
N THR A 302 -10.12 -6.02 -13.68
CA THR A 302 -10.64 -6.38 -15.01
C THR A 302 -9.65 -6.14 -16.14
N LYS A 303 -8.80 -5.10 -16.03
CA LYS A 303 -7.86 -4.71 -17.08
C LYS A 303 -6.42 -5.11 -16.73
N PRO A 304 -5.68 -5.82 -17.59
CA PRO A 304 -4.30 -6.24 -17.31
C PRO A 304 -3.35 -5.10 -16.92
N LYS A 305 -3.47 -3.92 -17.56
CA LYS A 305 -2.62 -2.75 -17.29
C LYS A 305 -2.81 -2.15 -15.90
N THR A 306 -3.98 -2.37 -15.28
CA THR A 306 -4.32 -1.85 -13.96
C THR A 306 -4.16 -2.87 -12.85
N ARG A 307 -3.67 -4.08 -13.13
CA ARG A 307 -3.42 -5.10 -12.11
C ARG A 307 -2.27 -4.70 -11.20
N SER A 308 -2.49 -4.80 -9.91
CA SER A 308 -1.45 -4.63 -8.90
C SER A 308 -0.40 -5.73 -9.00
N ASN A 309 0.86 -5.39 -8.77
CA ASN A 309 1.95 -6.36 -8.61
C ASN A 309 2.30 -6.63 -7.13
N THR A 310 1.49 -6.11 -6.20
CA THR A 310 1.67 -6.31 -4.76
C THR A 310 0.47 -6.99 -4.13
N SER A 311 -0.65 -6.31 -4.00
CA SER A 311 -1.89 -6.89 -3.48
C SER A 311 -2.69 -7.45 -4.66
N VAL A 312 -2.57 -8.75 -4.91
CA VAL A 312 -3.30 -9.41 -6.00
C VAL A 312 -4.61 -9.95 -5.47
N CYS A 313 -5.73 -9.33 -5.90
CA CYS A 313 -7.07 -9.76 -5.54
C CYS A 313 -7.64 -10.66 -6.63
N LEU A 314 -8.16 -11.82 -6.21
CA LEU A 314 -8.74 -12.84 -7.07
C LEU A 314 -10.20 -13.10 -6.66
N LYS A 315 -11.04 -13.43 -7.64
CA LYS A 315 -12.44 -13.83 -7.46
C LYS A 315 -12.67 -15.24 -7.98
N PHE A 316 -13.58 -15.96 -7.38
CA PHE A 316 -14.01 -17.27 -7.88
C PHE A 316 -14.99 -17.09 -9.03
N THR A 317 -14.81 -17.88 -10.11
CA THR A 317 -15.61 -17.83 -11.35
C THR A 317 -16.30 -19.14 -11.66
N HIS A 318 -16.15 -20.16 -10.81
CA HIS A 318 -16.80 -21.45 -11.00
C HIS A 318 -18.33 -21.31 -10.98
N PRO A 319 -19.08 -21.87 -11.96
CA PRO A 319 -20.53 -21.70 -12.07
C PRO A 319 -21.32 -22.03 -10.79
N LYS A 320 -20.99 -23.13 -10.10
CA LYS A 320 -21.63 -23.48 -8.83
C LYS A 320 -21.40 -22.39 -7.75
N VAL A 321 -20.23 -21.74 -7.70
CA VAL A 321 -19.93 -20.71 -6.71
C VAL A 321 -20.62 -19.39 -7.08
N VAL A 322 -20.59 -19.00 -8.35
CA VAL A 322 -21.24 -17.76 -8.84
C VAL A 322 -22.77 -17.82 -8.69
N ALA A 323 -23.36 -19.01 -8.75
CA ALA A 323 -24.80 -19.21 -8.56
C ALA A 323 -25.27 -19.12 -7.09
N LEU A 324 -24.34 -19.09 -6.13
CA LEU A 324 -24.65 -18.94 -4.71
C LEU A 324 -25.14 -17.53 -4.38
N SER A 325 -25.85 -17.38 -3.27
CA SER A 325 -26.13 -16.07 -2.67
C SER A 325 -24.83 -15.33 -2.31
N ALA A 326 -24.89 -14.01 -2.13
CA ALA A 326 -23.72 -13.22 -1.74
C ALA A 326 -23.10 -13.73 -0.42
N ASP A 327 -23.95 -14.08 0.55
CA ASP A 327 -23.52 -14.60 1.85
C ASP A 327 -22.85 -15.97 1.73
N ASP A 328 -23.41 -16.86 0.87
CA ASP A 328 -22.82 -18.17 0.63
C ASP A 328 -21.53 -18.10 -0.17
N GLN A 329 -21.38 -17.14 -1.10
CA GLN A 329 -20.10 -16.86 -1.77
C GLN A 329 -19.06 -16.40 -0.76
N ALA A 330 -19.42 -15.54 0.19
CA ALA A 330 -18.54 -15.10 1.27
C ALA A 330 -18.15 -16.28 2.19
N ALA A 331 -19.11 -17.14 2.55
CA ALA A 331 -18.86 -18.34 3.33
C ALA A 331 -17.94 -19.32 2.60
N PHE A 332 -18.14 -19.53 1.30
CA PHE A 332 -17.28 -20.35 0.45
C PHE A 332 -15.83 -19.82 0.44
N ALA A 333 -15.64 -18.51 0.18
CA ALA A 333 -14.32 -17.90 0.18
C ALA A 333 -13.63 -18.01 1.55
N LYS A 334 -14.37 -17.79 2.63
CA LYS A 334 -13.89 -17.99 4.01
C LYS A 334 -13.49 -19.43 4.28
N GLY A 335 -14.24 -20.41 3.77
CA GLY A 335 -13.91 -21.83 3.88
C GLY A 335 -12.59 -22.18 3.19
N VAL A 336 -12.34 -21.63 1.98
CA VAL A 336 -11.06 -21.79 1.28
C VAL A 336 -9.92 -21.21 2.12
N VAL A 337 -10.04 -19.98 2.62
CA VAL A 337 -9.02 -19.32 3.46
C VAL A 337 -8.76 -20.12 4.74
N SER A 338 -9.82 -20.55 5.43
CA SER A 338 -9.69 -21.34 6.66
C SER A 338 -8.98 -22.67 6.43
N THR A 339 -9.19 -23.33 5.28
CA THR A 339 -8.46 -24.54 4.91
C THR A 339 -6.97 -24.26 4.73
N LEU A 340 -6.62 -23.15 4.04
CA LEU A 340 -5.22 -22.75 3.83
C LEU A 340 -4.50 -22.44 5.15
N GLU A 341 -5.17 -21.74 6.07
CA GLU A 341 -4.64 -21.41 7.39
C GLU A 341 -4.45 -22.65 8.26
N LYS A 342 -5.46 -23.52 8.32
CA LYS A 342 -5.43 -24.77 9.09
C LYS A 342 -4.27 -25.69 8.65
N GLU A 343 -4.00 -25.72 7.37
CA GLU A 343 -2.91 -26.54 6.80
C GLU A 343 -1.54 -25.82 6.85
N GLY A 344 -1.47 -24.59 7.38
CA GLY A 344 -0.24 -23.80 7.44
C GLY A 344 0.31 -23.43 6.06
N ALA A 345 -0.53 -23.43 5.04
CA ALA A 345 -0.16 -23.15 3.66
C ALA A 345 -0.21 -21.67 3.32
N GLY A 346 -1.06 -20.88 3.98
CA GLY A 346 -1.16 -19.44 3.76
C GLY A 346 -2.02 -18.74 4.79
N TYR A 347 -1.50 -17.65 5.34
CA TYR A 347 -2.17 -16.83 6.35
C TYR A 347 -2.68 -15.51 5.75
N ASP A 348 -3.79 -15.01 6.28
CA ASP A 348 -4.37 -13.68 5.95
C ASP A 348 -4.70 -13.49 4.45
N LEU A 349 -5.12 -14.56 3.77
CA LEU A 349 -5.43 -14.58 2.34
C LEU A 349 -6.84 -14.08 2.00
N GLY A 350 -7.67 -13.76 2.97
CA GLY A 350 -9.05 -13.32 2.76
C GLY A 350 -9.14 -11.95 2.08
N ALA A 351 -10.21 -11.75 1.33
CA ALA A 351 -10.58 -10.42 0.84
C ALA A 351 -10.79 -9.45 2.01
N TYR A 352 -10.62 -8.16 1.74
CA TYR A 352 -10.92 -7.13 2.73
C TYR A 352 -12.44 -7.09 3.00
N ARG A 353 -12.85 -6.68 4.20
CA ARG A 353 -14.24 -6.74 4.67
C ARG A 353 -15.28 -6.16 3.70
N ASP A 354 -14.92 -5.06 2.99
CA ASP A 354 -15.82 -4.37 2.07
C ASP A 354 -15.59 -4.76 0.60
N ALA A 355 -14.65 -5.67 0.34
CA ALA A 355 -14.33 -6.14 -1.00
C ALA A 355 -15.19 -7.36 -1.39
N PRO A 356 -15.40 -7.62 -2.69
CA PRO A 356 -16.05 -8.84 -3.14
C PRO A 356 -15.36 -10.09 -2.59
N PRO A 357 -16.14 -11.17 -2.30
CA PRO A 357 -15.58 -12.43 -1.80
C PRO A 357 -14.49 -13.00 -2.74
N GLY A 358 -13.39 -13.45 -2.16
CA GLY A 358 -12.27 -14.00 -2.94
C GLY A 358 -11.00 -14.10 -2.12
N LEU A 359 -9.87 -14.17 -2.81
CA LEU A 359 -8.54 -14.21 -2.20
C LEU A 359 -7.78 -12.91 -2.44
N ARG A 360 -6.97 -12.52 -1.48
CA ARG A 360 -6.04 -11.41 -1.58
C ARG A 360 -4.65 -11.88 -1.19
N ILE A 361 -3.77 -11.99 -2.17
CA ILE A 361 -2.45 -12.59 -2.02
C ILE A 361 -1.39 -11.51 -2.18
N TRP A 362 -0.58 -11.32 -1.14
CA TRP A 362 0.52 -10.36 -1.21
C TRP A 362 1.68 -10.93 -2.04
N CYS A 363 2.07 -10.18 -3.06
CA CYS A 363 3.17 -10.49 -3.98
C CYS A 363 4.37 -9.54 -3.84
N GLY A 364 4.39 -8.68 -2.82
CA GLY A 364 5.48 -7.71 -2.60
C GLY A 364 6.86 -8.36 -2.45
N ALA A 365 7.90 -7.53 -2.46
CA ALA A 365 9.28 -7.96 -2.63
C ALA A 365 9.82 -8.90 -1.52
N THR A 366 9.25 -8.87 -0.31
CA THR A 366 9.67 -9.75 0.79
C THR A 366 9.19 -11.18 0.64
N VAL A 367 8.11 -11.42 -0.11
CA VAL A 367 7.65 -12.76 -0.48
C VAL A 367 8.58 -13.36 -1.52
N GLN A 368 8.79 -14.67 -1.45
CA GLN A 368 9.63 -15.39 -2.41
C GLN A 368 8.77 -16.13 -3.43
N SER A 369 9.16 -16.08 -4.70
CA SER A 369 8.42 -16.73 -5.79
C SER A 369 8.25 -18.25 -5.60
N ARG A 370 9.16 -18.90 -4.89
CA ARG A 370 9.02 -20.32 -4.53
C ARG A 370 7.84 -20.55 -3.58
N ASP A 371 7.57 -19.59 -2.67
CA ASP A 371 6.48 -19.71 -1.71
C ASP A 371 5.13 -19.46 -2.40
N ILE A 372 5.05 -18.52 -3.36
CA ILE A 372 3.87 -18.37 -4.26
C ILE A 372 3.62 -19.68 -5.03
N LYS A 373 4.67 -20.27 -5.61
CA LYS A 373 4.54 -21.53 -6.36
C LYS A 373 4.09 -22.68 -5.47
N ALA A 374 4.55 -22.75 -4.23
CA ALA A 374 4.15 -23.77 -3.26
C ALA A 374 2.72 -23.54 -2.71
N LEU A 375 2.24 -22.28 -2.67
CA LEU A 375 0.87 -21.94 -2.27
C LEU A 375 -0.17 -22.40 -3.32
N ILE A 376 0.16 -22.33 -4.61
CA ILE A 376 -0.80 -22.59 -5.70
C ILE A 376 -1.50 -23.97 -5.56
N PRO A 377 -0.80 -25.11 -5.42
CA PRO A 377 -1.48 -26.40 -5.24
C PRO A 377 -2.41 -26.45 -4.01
N TRP A 378 -2.07 -25.69 -2.97
CA TRP A 378 -2.92 -25.59 -1.78
C TRP A 378 -4.20 -24.78 -2.04
N ILE A 379 -4.14 -23.74 -2.89
CA ILE A 379 -5.35 -23.02 -3.34
C ILE A 379 -6.25 -23.99 -4.12
N GLU A 380 -5.68 -24.80 -5.03
CA GLU A 380 -6.42 -25.81 -5.80
C GLU A 380 -7.09 -26.86 -4.87
N TYR A 381 -6.33 -27.36 -3.90
CA TYR A 381 -6.85 -28.30 -2.90
C TYR A 381 -7.96 -27.69 -2.05
N ALA A 382 -7.76 -26.51 -1.48
CA ALA A 382 -8.73 -25.84 -0.63
C ALA A 382 -10.02 -25.50 -1.39
N PHE A 383 -9.89 -25.06 -2.65
CA PHE A 383 -11.04 -24.84 -3.53
C PHE A 383 -11.83 -26.13 -3.80
N ALA A 384 -11.14 -27.22 -4.16
CA ALA A 384 -11.78 -28.51 -4.43
C ALA A 384 -12.52 -29.06 -3.20
N MET A 385 -11.93 -28.93 -2.01
CA MET A 385 -12.57 -29.31 -0.74
C MET A 385 -13.86 -28.54 -0.48
N GLN A 386 -13.84 -27.22 -0.67
CA GLN A 386 -15.03 -26.39 -0.49
C GLN A 386 -16.07 -26.63 -1.59
N LEU A 387 -15.66 -26.88 -2.83
CA LEU A 387 -16.56 -27.19 -3.93
C LEU A 387 -17.30 -28.51 -3.69
N ALA A 388 -16.62 -29.53 -3.15
CA ALA A 388 -17.22 -30.81 -2.80
C ALA A 388 -18.29 -30.70 -1.69
N SER A 389 -18.17 -29.71 -0.80
CA SER A 389 -19.16 -29.47 0.26
C SER A 389 -20.47 -28.81 -0.22
N LEU A 390 -20.51 -28.32 -1.47
CA LEU A 390 -21.70 -27.75 -2.06
C LEU A 390 -22.66 -28.81 -2.69
N GLY A 391 -22.27 -30.07 -2.70
CA GLY A 391 -23.08 -31.16 -3.29
C GLY A 391 -22.76 -31.37 -4.76
#